data_1983f197814fc9810f06e2fb880b8502
#
_entry.id   1983f197814fc9810f06e2fb880b8502
#
_cell.length_a   1.000
_cell.length_b   1.000
_cell.length_c   1.000
_cell.angle_alpha   90.00
_cell.angle_beta   90.00
_cell.angle_gamma   90.00
#
_symmetry.space_group_name_H-M   'P 1'
#
loop_
_entity.id
_entity.type
_entity.pdbx_description
1 polymer ?
#
loop_
_entity_poly.entity_id
_entity_poly.type
_entity_poly.pdbx_seq_one_letter_code
_entity_poly.pdbx_strand_id
1 'polypeptide(L)'
;KPWDPPEEKLYPVIDALLDAWMQSDHRPVPEIKVVGHRWSARCSEVREFLARNQVPYRWYNSDEPEAERLLEAAHADGLSLPVVITPNGDPLIEPSDAELASRVGLATTPSKDFYDLIVIGGGPAGLGAAVYGASEGLRTVLVERTATGGQAGQSSRIENYLGFPDGVSGAQLTDRARRQAAKFGAEVLTTRNVVALDVCGSARRVRFADGSSIDAHTIILATGVTYRQLAAPGLADLTGRGVYYGSALTEVSACLGQDVYIVGGANSAGQAAVFLSRHAKSVTILVRGPSLEASMSYYLIKQIEDVPNISVRTCTEVIEAIGEDHLESLRLRNTATG
;
A
#
# COMPACT_ATOMS: atom_id res chain seq x y z
N LYS A 1 21.78 -22.01 11.77
CA LYS A 1 22.02 -20.82 10.92
C LYS A 1 20.79 -20.56 10.05
N PRO A 2 20.47 -19.32 9.63
CA PRO A 2 19.26 -19.02 8.86
C PRO A 2 19.18 -19.75 7.50
N TRP A 3 20.31 -20.19 6.96
CA TRP A 3 20.44 -20.85 5.66
C TRP A 3 20.86 -22.34 5.75
N ASP A 4 20.54 -23.01 6.85
CA ASP A 4 20.92 -24.40 7.10
C ASP A 4 19.67 -25.27 7.31
N PRO A 5 19.44 -26.32 6.50
CA PRO A 5 20.26 -26.76 5.36
C PRO A 5 20.13 -25.84 4.13
N PRO A 6 21.24 -25.61 3.37
CA PRO A 6 21.23 -24.65 2.25
C PRO A 6 20.36 -25.12 1.08
N GLU A 7 20.23 -26.42 0.86
CA GLU A 7 19.41 -27.00 -0.21
C GLU A 7 17.92 -26.64 -0.07
N GLU A 8 17.45 -26.52 1.17
CA GLU A 8 16.03 -26.21 1.44
C GLU A 8 15.77 -24.71 1.58
N LYS A 9 16.75 -23.94 2.05
CA LYS A 9 16.54 -22.55 2.46
C LYS A 9 17.26 -21.53 1.59
N LEU A 10 18.48 -21.83 1.14
CA LEU A 10 19.29 -20.89 0.37
C LEU A 10 19.10 -21.08 -1.14
N TYR A 11 19.22 -22.32 -1.63
CA TYR A 11 19.18 -22.57 -3.07
C TYR A 11 17.85 -22.18 -3.72
N PRO A 12 16.67 -22.48 -3.13
CA PRO A 12 15.41 -22.02 -3.71
C PRO A 12 15.27 -20.48 -3.78
N VAL A 13 15.90 -19.77 -2.85
CA VAL A 13 15.93 -18.31 -2.87
C VAL A 13 16.85 -17.79 -3.98
N ILE A 14 18.03 -18.41 -4.12
CA ILE A 14 18.97 -18.04 -5.21
C ILE A 14 18.36 -18.37 -6.56
N ASP A 15 17.76 -19.53 -6.72
CA ASP A 15 17.12 -19.95 -7.97
C ASP A 15 15.97 -19.02 -8.34
N ALA A 16 15.12 -18.64 -7.38
CA ALA A 16 14.05 -17.67 -7.60
C ALA A 16 14.56 -16.27 -7.98
N LEU A 17 15.69 -15.84 -7.41
CA LEU A 17 16.33 -14.58 -7.76
C LEU A 17 16.97 -14.64 -9.14
N LEU A 18 17.61 -15.76 -9.48
CA LEU A 18 18.20 -16.00 -10.80
C LEU A 18 17.12 -16.07 -11.89
N ASP A 19 16.02 -16.76 -11.64
CA ASP A 19 14.88 -16.82 -12.55
C ASP A 19 14.26 -15.43 -12.76
N ALA A 20 14.08 -14.67 -11.69
CA ALA A 20 13.61 -13.30 -11.77
C ALA A 20 14.59 -12.41 -12.53
N TRP A 21 15.89 -12.58 -12.34
CA TRP A 21 16.93 -11.85 -13.06
C TRP A 21 17.02 -12.25 -14.55
N MET A 22 16.95 -13.54 -14.87
CA MET A 22 16.95 -14.03 -16.27
C MET A 22 15.68 -13.59 -17.03
N GLN A 23 14.55 -13.43 -16.34
CA GLN A 23 13.32 -12.92 -16.92
C GLN A 23 13.28 -11.39 -17.00
N SER A 24 14.16 -10.69 -16.27
CA SER A 24 14.34 -9.27 -16.43
C SER A 24 15.15 -9.01 -17.70
N ASP A 25 14.64 -8.14 -18.59
CA ASP A 25 15.48 -7.49 -19.58
C ASP A 25 16.61 -6.81 -18.81
N HIS A 26 17.87 -7.20 -19.04
CA HIS A 26 19.07 -6.72 -18.31
C HIS A 26 19.36 -5.24 -18.50
N ARG A 27 18.34 -4.45 -18.80
CA ARG A 27 18.39 -3.00 -18.80
C ARG A 27 18.36 -2.52 -17.36
N PRO A 28 19.17 -1.51 -17.01
CA PRO A 28 18.98 -0.84 -15.72
C PRO A 28 17.50 -0.48 -15.62
N VAL A 29 16.83 -0.97 -14.57
CA VAL A 29 15.42 -0.66 -14.36
C VAL A 29 15.29 0.85 -14.41
N PRO A 30 14.51 1.40 -15.35
CA PRO A 30 14.40 2.83 -15.48
C PRO A 30 13.81 3.37 -14.18
N GLU A 31 14.62 4.06 -13.40
CA GLU A 31 14.25 4.51 -12.06
C GLU A 31 13.47 5.83 -12.17
N ILE A 32 12.28 5.83 -11.60
CA ILE A 32 11.49 7.04 -11.40
C ILE A 32 12.12 7.81 -10.24
N LYS A 33 12.30 9.10 -10.41
CA LYS A 33 12.76 9.99 -9.35
C LYS A 33 11.59 10.84 -8.87
N VAL A 34 11.43 10.92 -7.56
CA VAL A 34 10.37 11.72 -6.93
C VAL A 34 11.04 12.75 -6.04
N VAL A 35 10.87 14.02 -6.37
CA VAL A 35 11.29 15.14 -5.54
C VAL A 35 10.08 15.66 -4.81
N GLY A 36 10.18 15.81 -3.50
CA GLY A 36 9.06 16.28 -2.70
C GLY A 36 9.42 16.65 -1.27
N HIS A 37 8.45 17.18 -0.55
CA HIS A 37 8.60 17.52 0.85
C HIS A 37 8.01 16.43 1.75
N ARG A 38 8.75 16.02 2.79
CA ARG A 38 8.37 14.90 3.68
C ARG A 38 7.02 15.09 4.40
N TRP A 39 6.61 16.33 4.63
CA TRP A 39 5.35 16.68 5.30
C TRP A 39 4.24 17.13 4.32
N SER A 40 4.36 16.79 3.05
CA SER A 40 3.32 17.02 2.07
C SER A 40 2.42 15.80 1.94
N ALA A 41 1.11 16.00 2.11
CA ALA A 41 0.12 14.93 1.95
C ALA A 41 0.18 14.32 0.54
N ARG A 42 0.25 15.17 -0.52
CA ARG A 42 0.34 14.70 -1.90
C ARG A 42 1.62 13.93 -2.18
N CYS A 43 2.74 14.34 -1.60
CA CYS A 43 3.99 13.60 -1.71
C CYS A 43 3.89 12.20 -1.07
N SER A 44 3.24 12.09 0.09
CA SER A 44 2.97 10.81 0.75
C SER A 44 2.08 9.91 -0.12
N GLU A 45 0.99 10.44 -0.67
CA GLU A 45 0.09 9.70 -1.58
C GLU A 45 0.80 9.16 -2.81
N VAL A 46 1.64 9.98 -3.48
CA VAL A 46 2.41 9.56 -4.66
C VAL A 46 3.40 8.44 -4.31
N ARG A 47 4.09 8.55 -3.18
CA ARG A 47 5.00 7.50 -2.70
C ARG A 47 4.25 6.20 -2.39
N GLU A 48 3.13 6.29 -1.70
CA GLU A 48 2.27 5.15 -1.42
C GLU A 48 1.75 4.52 -2.71
N PHE A 49 1.28 5.33 -3.67
CA PHE A 49 0.80 4.87 -4.96
C PHE A 49 1.88 4.08 -5.73
N LEU A 50 3.10 4.62 -5.84
CA LEU A 50 4.21 3.97 -6.53
C LEU A 50 4.62 2.66 -5.82
N ALA A 51 4.76 2.71 -4.49
CA ALA A 51 5.14 1.54 -3.70
C ALA A 51 4.11 0.42 -3.79
N ARG A 52 2.81 0.73 -3.69
CA ARG A 52 1.72 -0.26 -3.78
C ARG A 52 1.60 -0.87 -5.18
N ASN A 53 1.87 -0.11 -6.23
CA ASN A 53 1.90 -0.60 -7.60
C ASN A 53 3.25 -1.23 -7.97
N GLN A 54 4.19 -1.34 -7.01
CA GLN A 54 5.53 -1.93 -7.18
C GLN A 54 6.34 -1.25 -8.30
N VAL A 55 6.12 0.02 -8.46
CA VAL A 55 6.87 0.86 -9.37
C VAL A 55 8.14 1.33 -8.65
N PRO A 56 9.34 0.93 -9.07
CA PRO A 56 10.58 1.35 -8.43
C PRO A 56 10.76 2.86 -8.56
N TYR A 57 11.04 3.52 -7.45
CA TYR A 57 11.33 4.95 -7.44
C TYR A 57 12.41 5.29 -6.43
N ARG A 58 13.06 6.42 -6.64
CA ARG A 58 13.98 7.03 -5.70
C ARG A 58 13.42 8.35 -5.20
N TRP A 59 13.38 8.48 -3.89
CA TRP A 59 12.91 9.69 -3.22
C TRP A 59 14.07 10.66 -2.97
N TYR A 60 13.82 11.94 -3.21
CA TYR A 60 14.69 13.04 -2.88
C TYR A 60 13.88 14.08 -2.10
N ASN A 61 14.38 14.44 -0.92
CA ASN A 61 13.74 15.49 -0.14
C ASN A 61 14.09 16.86 -0.74
N SER A 62 13.13 17.77 -0.82
CA SER A 62 13.28 19.05 -1.53
C SER A 62 14.38 19.96 -0.98
N ASP A 63 14.85 19.70 0.26
CA ASP A 63 15.96 20.41 0.91
C ASP A 63 17.34 19.80 0.62
N GLU A 64 17.42 18.72 -0.17
CA GLU A 64 18.67 18.08 -0.53
C GLU A 64 19.29 18.73 -1.80
N PRO A 65 20.63 18.89 -1.88
CA PRO A 65 21.29 19.50 -3.04
C PRO A 65 21.03 18.76 -4.38
N GLU A 66 20.79 17.46 -4.31
CA GLU A 66 20.45 16.66 -5.50
C GLU A 66 19.03 16.95 -5.99
N ALA A 67 18.11 17.23 -5.08
CA ALA A 67 16.75 17.64 -5.41
C ALA A 67 16.72 18.97 -6.19
N GLU A 68 17.50 19.96 -5.77
CA GLU A 68 17.65 21.23 -6.50
C GLU A 68 18.07 21.01 -7.95
N ARG A 69 19.12 20.19 -8.18
CA ARG A 69 19.60 19.86 -9.53
C ARG A 69 18.54 19.16 -10.37
N LEU A 70 17.75 18.27 -9.74
CA LEU A 70 16.67 17.58 -10.44
C LEU A 70 15.52 18.52 -10.81
N LEU A 71 15.17 19.45 -9.93
CA LEU A 71 14.15 20.48 -10.18
C LEU A 71 14.59 21.45 -11.29
N GLU A 72 15.83 21.90 -11.26
CA GLU A 72 16.40 22.74 -12.34
C GLU A 72 16.37 22.01 -13.69
N ALA A 73 16.82 20.74 -13.73
CA ALA A 73 16.79 19.93 -14.95
C ALA A 73 15.38 19.66 -15.47
N ALA A 74 14.40 19.59 -14.55
CA ALA A 74 12.99 19.42 -14.87
C ALA A 74 12.27 20.73 -15.21
N HIS A 75 12.95 21.88 -15.15
CA HIS A 75 12.37 23.23 -15.27
C HIS A 75 11.18 23.45 -14.31
N ALA A 76 11.25 22.87 -13.11
CA ALA A 76 10.25 23.00 -12.07
C ALA A 76 10.67 24.09 -11.06
N ASP A 77 9.70 24.85 -10.57
CA ASP A 77 9.92 25.97 -9.65
C ASP A 77 10.23 25.53 -8.20
N GLY A 78 10.07 24.25 -7.89
CA GLY A 78 10.26 23.71 -6.54
C GLY A 78 9.17 24.06 -5.53
N LEU A 79 8.15 24.82 -5.95
CA LEU A 79 7.00 25.21 -5.11
C LEU A 79 5.85 24.19 -5.27
N SER A 80 5.66 23.68 -6.48
CA SER A 80 4.64 22.70 -6.83
C SER A 80 5.21 21.28 -6.69
N LEU A 81 4.97 20.62 -5.56
CA LEU A 81 5.50 19.29 -5.20
C LEU A 81 4.38 18.28 -4.97
N PRO A 82 4.58 16.98 -5.32
CA PRO A 82 5.83 16.36 -5.82
C PRO A 82 6.10 16.61 -7.29
N VAL A 83 7.37 16.61 -7.67
CA VAL A 83 7.82 16.48 -9.06
C VAL A 83 8.25 15.04 -9.28
N VAL A 84 7.60 14.36 -10.21
CA VAL A 84 7.94 12.98 -10.60
C VAL A 84 8.64 13.01 -11.94
N ILE A 85 9.88 12.58 -11.98
CA ILE A 85 10.68 12.53 -13.20
C ILE A 85 10.68 11.09 -13.71
N THR A 86 10.12 10.90 -14.89
CA THR A 86 10.07 9.58 -15.53
C THR A 86 11.46 9.14 -15.99
N PRO A 87 11.65 7.85 -16.29
CA PRO A 87 12.94 7.36 -16.81
C PRO A 87 13.40 8.03 -18.09
N ASN A 88 12.49 8.57 -18.87
CA ASN A 88 12.80 9.32 -20.11
C ASN A 88 13.20 10.77 -19.85
N GLY A 89 13.14 11.22 -18.60
CA GLY A 89 13.44 12.59 -18.21
C GLY A 89 12.23 13.53 -18.20
N ASP A 90 11.02 13.04 -18.58
CA ASP A 90 9.81 13.87 -18.60
C ASP A 90 9.35 14.17 -17.16
N PRO A 91 9.20 15.44 -16.76
CA PRO A 91 8.69 15.80 -15.47
C PRO A 91 7.16 15.79 -15.43
N LEU A 92 6.61 15.35 -14.30
CA LEU A 92 5.21 15.48 -13.95
C LEU A 92 5.14 16.29 -12.65
N ILE A 93 4.50 17.46 -12.70
CA ILE A 93 4.36 18.37 -11.56
C ILE A 93 3.01 18.12 -10.91
N GLU A 94 3.00 17.78 -9.61
CA GLU A 94 1.81 17.42 -8.84
C GLU A 94 0.86 16.44 -9.59
N PRO A 95 1.38 15.33 -10.16
CA PRO A 95 0.55 14.47 -11.01
C PRO A 95 -0.63 13.88 -10.24
N SER A 96 -1.77 13.72 -10.90
CA SER A 96 -2.85 12.87 -10.43
C SER A 96 -2.44 11.39 -10.49
N ASP A 97 -3.13 10.52 -9.72
CA ASP A 97 -2.85 9.07 -9.75
C ASP A 97 -3.11 8.47 -11.15
N ALA A 98 -4.11 8.96 -11.87
CA ALA A 98 -4.43 8.52 -13.22
C ALA A 98 -3.32 8.90 -14.23
N GLU A 99 -2.81 10.11 -14.12
CA GLU A 99 -1.71 10.62 -14.93
C GLU A 99 -0.42 9.85 -14.66
N LEU A 100 -0.11 9.65 -13.38
CA LEU A 100 1.03 8.86 -12.93
C LEU A 100 0.92 7.41 -13.43
N ALA A 101 -0.23 6.76 -13.24
CA ALA A 101 -0.48 5.39 -13.71
C ALA A 101 -0.19 5.22 -15.20
N SER A 102 -0.71 6.14 -16.01
CA SER A 102 -0.48 6.14 -17.47
C SER A 102 1.00 6.25 -17.81
N ARG A 103 1.73 7.13 -17.12
CA ARG A 103 3.16 7.40 -17.39
C ARG A 103 4.10 6.30 -16.91
N VAL A 104 3.70 5.55 -15.86
CA VAL A 104 4.49 4.42 -15.35
C VAL A 104 4.10 3.08 -15.99
N GLY A 105 3.25 3.10 -17.02
CA GLY A 105 2.89 1.92 -17.80
C GLY A 105 1.87 0.99 -17.14
N LEU A 106 1.09 1.49 -16.18
CA LEU A 106 -0.03 0.73 -15.60
C LEU A 106 -1.22 0.76 -16.57
N ALA A 107 -1.92 -0.37 -16.68
CA ALA A 107 -3.13 -0.45 -17.50
C ALA A 107 -4.27 0.29 -16.80
N THR A 108 -4.79 1.33 -17.45
CA THR A 108 -5.91 2.16 -16.95
C THR A 108 -7.13 2.14 -17.88
N THR A 109 -6.95 1.66 -19.10
CA THR A 109 -8.01 1.61 -20.13
C THR A 109 -8.35 0.17 -20.46
N PRO A 110 -9.62 -0.22 -20.45
CA PRO A 110 -10.04 -1.57 -20.81
C PRO A 110 -9.75 -1.86 -22.27
N SER A 111 -9.28 -3.07 -22.58
CA SER A 111 -9.01 -3.52 -23.95
C SER A 111 -10.28 -3.95 -24.69
N LYS A 112 -11.40 -4.13 -23.98
CA LYS A 112 -12.69 -4.59 -24.50
C LYS A 112 -13.84 -3.85 -23.82
N ASP A 113 -14.96 -3.75 -24.52
CA ASP A 113 -16.20 -3.18 -23.98
C ASP A 113 -17.06 -4.23 -23.26
N PHE A 114 -16.81 -5.53 -23.53
CA PHE A 114 -17.60 -6.63 -22.98
C PHE A 114 -16.72 -7.81 -22.54
N TYR A 115 -16.94 -8.26 -21.30
CA TYR A 115 -16.24 -9.36 -20.65
C TYR A 115 -17.20 -10.49 -20.26
N ASP A 116 -16.66 -11.67 -19.95
CA ASP A 116 -17.44 -12.74 -19.32
C ASP A 116 -17.54 -12.49 -17.81
N LEU A 117 -16.46 -11.96 -17.23
CA LEU A 117 -16.35 -11.67 -15.80
C LEU A 117 -15.65 -10.32 -15.55
N ILE A 118 -16.30 -9.46 -14.75
CA ILE A 118 -15.66 -8.30 -14.12
C ILE A 118 -15.50 -8.59 -12.63
N VAL A 119 -14.27 -8.42 -12.13
CA VAL A 119 -13.97 -8.48 -10.69
C VAL A 119 -13.70 -7.07 -10.19
N ILE A 120 -14.45 -6.58 -9.22
CA ILE A 120 -14.29 -5.25 -8.63
C ILE A 120 -13.57 -5.36 -7.30
N GLY A 121 -12.35 -4.84 -7.27
CA GLY A 121 -11.43 -4.87 -6.13
C GLY A 121 -10.28 -5.83 -6.31
N GLY A 122 -9.05 -5.32 -6.21
CA GLY A 122 -7.79 -6.02 -6.45
C GLY A 122 -7.12 -6.59 -5.19
N GLY A 123 -7.86 -6.80 -4.09
CA GLY A 123 -7.36 -7.51 -2.91
C GLY A 123 -7.20 -9.02 -3.15
N PRO A 124 -6.78 -9.81 -2.15
CA PRO A 124 -6.54 -11.26 -2.29
C PRO A 124 -7.76 -12.02 -2.84
N ALA A 125 -8.97 -11.66 -2.41
CA ALA A 125 -10.20 -12.27 -2.89
C ALA A 125 -10.44 -11.99 -4.39
N GLY A 126 -10.27 -10.74 -4.81
CA GLY A 126 -10.43 -10.35 -6.21
C GLY A 126 -9.35 -10.93 -7.11
N LEU A 127 -8.10 -10.91 -6.66
CA LEU A 127 -6.99 -11.55 -7.39
C LEU A 127 -7.21 -13.06 -7.53
N GLY A 128 -7.69 -13.75 -6.48
CA GLY A 128 -8.08 -15.14 -6.56
C GLY A 128 -9.20 -15.37 -7.58
N ALA A 129 -10.26 -14.56 -7.55
CA ALA A 129 -11.35 -14.64 -8.52
C ALA A 129 -10.86 -14.41 -9.96
N ALA A 130 -9.95 -13.44 -10.16
CA ALA A 130 -9.37 -13.17 -11.47
C ALA A 130 -8.50 -14.34 -11.99
N VAL A 131 -7.69 -14.95 -11.12
CA VAL A 131 -6.89 -16.15 -11.46
C VAL A 131 -7.81 -17.29 -11.91
N TYR A 132 -8.81 -17.62 -11.11
CA TYR A 132 -9.72 -18.73 -11.44
C TYR A 132 -10.58 -18.41 -12.67
N GLY A 133 -11.14 -17.22 -12.77
CA GLY A 133 -11.94 -16.85 -13.95
C GLY A 133 -11.14 -16.95 -15.25
N ALA A 134 -9.93 -16.41 -15.26
CA ALA A 134 -9.08 -16.44 -16.45
C ALA A 134 -8.54 -17.86 -16.76
N SER A 135 -8.19 -18.65 -15.73
CA SER A 135 -7.70 -20.03 -15.93
C SER A 135 -8.75 -20.98 -16.52
N GLU A 136 -10.03 -20.69 -16.27
CA GLU A 136 -11.17 -21.40 -16.90
C GLU A 136 -11.53 -20.85 -18.29
N GLY A 137 -10.73 -19.93 -18.84
CA GLY A 137 -10.90 -19.38 -20.19
C GLY A 137 -11.91 -18.24 -20.30
N LEU A 138 -12.41 -17.69 -19.21
CA LEU A 138 -13.28 -16.53 -19.23
C LEU A 138 -12.49 -15.26 -19.56
N ARG A 139 -13.05 -14.40 -20.41
CA ARG A 139 -12.52 -13.04 -20.62
C ARG A 139 -12.74 -12.25 -19.34
N THR A 140 -11.70 -12.20 -18.51
CA THR A 140 -11.76 -11.66 -17.16
C THR A 140 -11.04 -10.32 -17.09
N VAL A 141 -11.69 -9.31 -16.51
CA VAL A 141 -11.05 -8.05 -16.13
C VAL A 141 -11.21 -7.82 -14.63
N LEU A 142 -10.11 -7.46 -13.98
CA LEU A 142 -10.09 -6.99 -12.60
C LEU A 142 -9.96 -5.47 -12.61
N VAL A 143 -10.81 -4.81 -11.86
CA VAL A 143 -10.85 -3.34 -11.75
C VAL A 143 -10.48 -2.94 -10.32
N GLU A 144 -9.44 -2.13 -10.18
CA GLU A 144 -8.96 -1.64 -8.89
C GLU A 144 -8.91 -0.11 -8.86
N ARG A 145 -9.30 0.47 -7.74
CA ARG A 145 -9.38 1.92 -7.57
C ARG A 145 -8.01 2.59 -7.50
N THR A 146 -7.03 1.96 -6.83
CA THR A 146 -5.69 2.53 -6.60
C THR A 146 -4.59 1.56 -7.01
N ALA A 147 -4.42 0.47 -6.28
CA ALA A 147 -3.37 -0.52 -6.51
C ALA A 147 -3.82 -1.90 -6.05
N THR A 148 -3.40 -2.94 -6.77
CA THR A 148 -3.67 -4.33 -6.38
C THR A 148 -3.02 -4.67 -5.05
N GLY A 149 -3.62 -5.63 -4.33
CA GLY A 149 -3.16 -6.10 -3.04
C GLY A 149 -4.12 -5.80 -1.88
N GLY A 150 -4.95 -4.76 -2.01
CA GLY A 150 -5.87 -4.35 -0.96
C GLY A 150 -5.16 -4.13 0.38
N GLN A 151 -5.80 -4.46 1.48
CA GLN A 151 -5.21 -4.34 2.82
C GLN A 151 -4.07 -5.35 3.05
N ALA A 152 -4.16 -6.53 2.46
CA ALA A 152 -3.10 -7.54 2.60
C ALA A 152 -1.77 -7.08 1.98
N GLY A 153 -1.81 -6.34 0.88
CA GLY A 153 -0.62 -5.82 0.21
C GLY A 153 0.24 -4.89 1.07
N GLN A 154 -0.36 -4.27 2.08
CA GLN A 154 0.32 -3.36 3.02
C GLN A 154 0.93 -4.07 4.24
N SER A 155 0.64 -5.36 4.44
CA SER A 155 1.15 -6.10 5.58
C SER A 155 2.64 -6.41 5.41
N SER A 156 3.45 -6.07 6.40
CA SER A 156 4.88 -6.37 6.40
C SER A 156 5.15 -7.88 6.36
N ARG A 157 4.28 -8.66 7.02
CA ARG A 157 4.36 -10.12 7.05
C ARG A 157 2.98 -10.74 7.29
N ILE A 158 2.65 -11.76 6.51
CA ILE A 158 1.44 -12.57 6.64
C ILE A 158 1.88 -14.01 6.93
N GLU A 159 1.53 -14.53 8.09
CA GLU A 159 2.00 -15.85 8.55
C GLU A 159 0.95 -16.95 8.42
N ASN A 160 -0.31 -16.58 8.21
CA ASN A 160 -1.44 -17.49 8.15
C ASN A 160 -2.04 -17.63 6.75
N TYR A 161 -1.30 -17.29 5.70
CA TYR A 161 -1.75 -17.57 4.33
C TYR A 161 -1.32 -18.96 3.91
N LEU A 162 -2.28 -19.76 3.48
CA LEU A 162 -2.05 -21.17 3.11
C LEU A 162 -1.01 -21.28 1.98
N GLY A 163 -0.03 -22.20 2.14
CA GLY A 163 1.06 -22.43 1.18
C GLY A 163 2.35 -21.65 1.47
N PHE A 164 2.39 -20.84 2.53
CA PHE A 164 3.56 -20.06 2.94
C PHE A 164 3.92 -20.37 4.41
N PRO A 165 4.56 -21.52 4.70
CA PRO A 165 4.84 -21.94 6.07
C PRO A 165 5.77 -20.98 6.83
N ASP A 166 6.66 -20.29 6.11
CA ASP A 166 7.57 -19.30 6.69
C ASP A 166 7.01 -17.88 6.64
N GLY A 167 5.71 -17.72 6.28
CA GLY A 167 5.11 -16.43 6.05
C GLY A 167 5.58 -15.78 4.73
N VAL A 168 4.89 -14.71 4.35
CA VAL A 168 5.17 -13.94 3.12
C VAL A 168 4.85 -12.46 3.37
N SER A 169 5.56 -11.53 2.76
CA SER A 169 5.13 -10.13 2.80
C SER A 169 3.87 -9.92 1.95
N GLY A 170 3.02 -8.99 2.37
CA GLY A 170 1.82 -8.65 1.61
C GLY A 170 2.13 -8.24 0.18
N ALA A 171 3.18 -7.45 -0.02
CA ALA A 171 3.64 -7.02 -1.33
C ALA A 171 4.04 -8.20 -2.23
N GLN A 172 4.81 -9.16 -1.71
CA GLN A 172 5.20 -10.38 -2.46
C GLN A 172 4.00 -11.27 -2.78
N LEU A 173 3.08 -11.47 -1.82
CA LEU A 173 1.89 -12.27 -2.03
C LEU A 173 1.04 -11.69 -3.17
N THR A 174 0.79 -10.40 -3.12
CA THR A 174 -0.07 -9.73 -4.10
C THR A 174 0.57 -9.60 -5.47
N ASP A 175 1.89 -9.39 -5.56
CA ASP A 175 2.59 -9.41 -6.84
C ASP A 175 2.54 -10.78 -7.50
N ARG A 176 2.79 -11.86 -6.75
CA ARG A 176 2.66 -13.22 -7.27
C ARG A 176 1.25 -13.49 -7.79
N ALA A 177 0.22 -13.09 -7.03
CA ALA A 177 -1.17 -13.27 -7.45
C ALA A 177 -1.52 -12.44 -8.70
N ARG A 178 -1.07 -11.18 -8.79
CA ARG A 178 -1.24 -10.32 -9.96
C ARG A 178 -0.58 -10.91 -11.20
N ARG A 179 0.67 -11.35 -11.09
CA ARG A 179 1.39 -12.03 -12.19
C ARG A 179 0.73 -13.33 -12.60
N GLN A 180 0.18 -14.08 -11.65
CA GLN A 180 -0.55 -15.30 -11.92
C GLN A 180 -1.85 -15.02 -12.68
N ALA A 181 -2.62 -14.01 -12.29
CA ALA A 181 -3.80 -13.58 -13.01
C ALA A 181 -3.48 -13.14 -14.46
N ALA A 182 -2.45 -12.31 -14.63
CA ALA A 182 -1.97 -11.87 -15.94
C ALA A 182 -1.48 -13.04 -16.82
N LYS A 183 -0.78 -14.03 -16.25
CA LYS A 183 -0.34 -15.25 -16.95
C LYS A 183 -1.50 -16.01 -17.58
N PHE A 184 -2.66 -16.06 -16.93
CA PHE A 184 -3.86 -16.69 -17.46
C PHE A 184 -4.69 -15.77 -18.38
N GLY A 185 -4.25 -14.52 -18.60
CA GLY A 185 -4.89 -13.58 -19.50
C GLY A 185 -5.95 -12.68 -18.85
N ALA A 186 -6.01 -12.62 -17.51
CA ALA A 186 -6.82 -11.61 -16.84
C ALA A 186 -6.23 -10.22 -17.09
N GLU A 187 -7.09 -9.29 -17.51
CA GLU A 187 -6.73 -7.88 -17.60
C GLU A 187 -6.86 -7.23 -16.21
N VAL A 188 -5.86 -6.46 -15.80
CA VAL A 188 -5.84 -5.79 -14.49
C VAL A 188 -5.78 -4.28 -14.72
N LEU A 189 -6.87 -3.60 -14.42
CA LEU A 189 -6.99 -2.15 -14.54
C LEU A 189 -6.81 -1.50 -13.18
N THR A 190 -5.94 -0.51 -13.10
CA THR A 190 -5.72 0.31 -11.91
C THR A 190 -6.25 1.73 -12.12
N THR A 191 -6.37 2.50 -11.04
CA THR A 191 -6.92 3.87 -11.05
C THR A 191 -8.33 3.98 -11.65
N ARG A 192 -9.13 2.91 -11.53
CA ARG A 192 -10.50 2.84 -12.05
C ARG A 192 -11.52 2.83 -10.92
N ASN A 193 -12.08 3.98 -10.63
CA ASN A 193 -13.08 4.13 -9.58
C ASN A 193 -14.48 3.80 -10.08
N VAL A 194 -15.04 2.68 -9.60
CA VAL A 194 -16.40 2.24 -9.90
C VAL A 194 -17.38 3.05 -9.05
N VAL A 195 -18.35 3.68 -9.69
CA VAL A 195 -19.36 4.53 -9.02
C VAL A 195 -20.78 3.94 -9.08
N ALA A 196 -21.06 3.06 -10.03
CA ALA A 196 -22.38 2.43 -10.14
C ALA A 196 -22.33 1.08 -10.85
N LEU A 197 -23.35 0.27 -10.57
CA LEU A 197 -23.67 -0.99 -11.23
C LEU A 197 -25.11 -0.95 -11.73
N ASP A 198 -25.30 -1.27 -13.00
CA ASP A 198 -26.62 -1.32 -13.63
C ASP A 198 -26.93 -2.72 -14.15
N VAL A 199 -28.18 -3.12 -14.08
CA VAL A 199 -28.69 -4.34 -14.69
C VAL A 199 -29.27 -4.02 -16.07
N CYS A 200 -28.61 -4.53 -17.11
CA CYS A 200 -28.98 -4.27 -18.51
C CYS A 200 -29.42 -5.58 -19.17
N GLY A 201 -30.62 -6.06 -18.88
CA GLY A 201 -31.11 -7.37 -19.34
C GLY A 201 -30.26 -8.51 -18.79
N SER A 202 -29.62 -9.30 -19.66
CA SER A 202 -28.69 -10.37 -19.28
C SER A 202 -27.28 -9.88 -18.95
N ALA A 203 -26.96 -8.62 -19.27
CA ALA A 203 -25.66 -8.02 -18.97
C ALA A 203 -25.69 -7.21 -17.68
N ARG A 204 -24.50 -6.95 -17.15
CA ARG A 204 -24.22 -6.10 -16.01
C ARG A 204 -23.25 -5.02 -16.44
N ARG A 205 -23.61 -3.76 -16.24
CA ARG A 205 -22.79 -2.60 -16.58
C ARG A 205 -22.11 -2.04 -15.35
N VAL A 206 -20.80 -1.85 -15.44
CA VAL A 206 -19.99 -1.14 -14.46
C VAL A 206 -19.70 0.27 -14.99
N ARG A 207 -20.09 1.30 -14.24
CA ARG A 207 -19.80 2.69 -14.57
C ARG A 207 -18.65 3.23 -13.72
N PHE A 208 -17.74 3.95 -14.38
CA PHE A 208 -16.60 4.58 -13.74
C PHE A 208 -16.83 6.07 -13.48
N ALA A 209 -16.04 6.63 -12.58
CA ALA A 209 -16.12 8.04 -12.20
C ALA A 209 -15.85 9.02 -13.35
N ASP A 210 -15.09 8.59 -14.37
CA ASP A 210 -14.81 9.37 -15.59
C ASP A 210 -15.95 9.33 -16.63
N GLY A 211 -17.08 8.69 -16.29
CA GLY A 211 -18.25 8.54 -17.16
C GLY A 211 -18.17 7.37 -18.13
N SER A 212 -17.04 6.70 -18.27
CA SER A 212 -16.93 5.49 -19.10
C SER A 212 -17.58 4.27 -18.44
N SER A 213 -17.79 3.21 -19.21
CA SER A 213 -18.39 1.98 -18.69
C SER A 213 -17.88 0.75 -19.44
N ILE A 214 -17.98 -0.41 -18.79
CA ILE A 214 -17.78 -1.74 -19.38
C ILE A 214 -18.92 -2.67 -18.97
N ASP A 215 -19.20 -3.65 -19.79
CA ASP A 215 -20.27 -4.62 -19.58
C ASP A 215 -19.70 -6.03 -19.38
N ALA A 216 -20.46 -6.86 -18.64
CA ALA A 216 -20.13 -8.29 -18.50
C ALA A 216 -21.39 -9.15 -18.29
N HIS A 217 -21.21 -10.46 -18.47
CA HIS A 217 -22.22 -11.43 -18.05
C HIS A 217 -22.32 -11.51 -16.53
N THR A 218 -21.18 -11.48 -15.84
CA THR A 218 -21.10 -11.68 -14.37
C THR A 218 -20.16 -10.67 -13.73
N ILE A 219 -20.50 -10.26 -12.51
CA ILE A 219 -19.66 -9.39 -11.68
C ILE A 219 -19.41 -10.08 -10.34
N ILE A 220 -18.15 -10.02 -9.87
CA ILE A 220 -17.77 -10.38 -8.52
C ILE A 220 -17.38 -9.10 -7.76
N LEU A 221 -18.07 -8.83 -6.66
CA LEU A 221 -17.74 -7.74 -5.75
C LEU A 221 -16.74 -8.23 -4.71
N ALA A 222 -15.50 -7.78 -4.81
CA ALA A 222 -14.39 -8.09 -3.91
C ALA A 222 -13.80 -6.79 -3.31
N THR A 223 -14.65 -5.82 -3.00
CA THR A 223 -14.30 -4.44 -2.63
C THR A 223 -13.62 -4.31 -1.27
N GLY A 224 -13.60 -5.40 -0.47
CA GLY A 224 -12.89 -5.44 0.80
C GLY A 224 -13.48 -4.51 1.86
N VAL A 225 -12.58 -3.90 2.63
CA VAL A 225 -12.92 -2.99 3.73
C VAL A 225 -12.14 -1.68 3.60
N THR A 226 -12.71 -0.62 4.14
CA THR A 226 -12.05 0.66 4.31
C THR A 226 -11.87 0.94 5.80
N TYR A 227 -10.71 1.40 6.21
CA TYR A 227 -10.49 1.79 7.61
C TYR A 227 -11.39 2.96 7.99
N ARG A 228 -11.96 2.90 9.19
CA ARG A 228 -12.55 4.08 9.80
C ARG A 228 -11.46 5.06 10.15
N GLN A 229 -11.60 6.26 9.67
CA GLN A 229 -10.80 7.36 10.17
C GLN A 229 -11.23 7.71 11.60
N LEU A 230 -10.26 8.01 12.44
CA LEU A 230 -10.51 8.45 13.81
C LEU A 230 -11.05 9.89 13.77
N ALA A 231 -12.20 10.10 14.38
CA ALA A 231 -12.90 11.39 14.36
C ALA A 231 -12.43 12.32 15.51
N ALA A 232 -11.11 12.50 15.66
CA ALA A 232 -10.59 13.47 16.62
C ALA A 232 -10.11 14.73 15.90
N PRO A 233 -10.31 15.94 16.50
CA PRO A 233 -9.84 17.20 15.93
C PRO A 233 -8.36 17.15 15.52
N GLY A 234 -8.03 17.79 14.41
CA GLY A 234 -6.67 17.88 13.87
C GLY A 234 -6.18 16.64 13.10
N LEU A 235 -6.76 15.44 13.29
CA LEU A 235 -6.27 14.24 12.62
C LEU A 235 -6.45 14.29 11.10
N ALA A 236 -7.59 14.79 10.63
CA ALA A 236 -7.87 14.90 9.20
C ALA A 236 -6.89 15.87 8.51
N ASP A 237 -6.67 17.02 9.13
CA ASP A 237 -5.79 18.07 8.60
C ASP A 237 -4.33 17.67 8.56
N LEU A 238 -3.92 16.80 9.49
CA LEU A 238 -2.56 16.29 9.60
C LEU A 238 -2.34 14.94 8.89
N THR A 239 -3.34 14.44 8.16
CA THR A 239 -3.19 13.21 7.36
C THR A 239 -2.13 13.41 6.26
N GLY A 240 -1.15 12.50 6.18
CA GLY A 240 0.03 12.60 5.32
C GLY A 240 1.13 13.53 5.87
N ARG A 241 0.89 14.18 7.02
CA ARG A 241 1.81 15.10 7.69
C ARG A 241 2.08 14.69 9.15
N GLY A 242 2.34 13.40 9.35
CA GLY A 242 2.56 12.79 10.67
C GLY A 242 1.40 11.92 11.15
N VAL A 243 0.22 12.00 10.53
CA VAL A 243 -0.92 11.09 10.74
C VAL A 243 -1.09 10.21 9.50
N TYR A 244 -1.05 8.90 9.68
CA TYR A 244 -1.10 7.92 8.59
C TYR A 244 -2.10 6.81 8.91
N TYR A 245 -2.73 6.25 7.86
CA TYR A 245 -3.70 5.17 7.98
C TYR A 245 -3.24 3.94 7.20
N GLY A 246 -2.81 2.91 7.90
CA GLY A 246 -2.67 1.55 7.36
C GLY A 246 -1.31 1.14 6.83
N SER A 247 -0.40 2.03 6.44
CA SER A 247 0.84 1.64 5.76
C SER A 247 2.11 1.91 6.58
N ALA A 248 2.56 0.91 7.34
CA ALA A 248 3.82 1.03 8.08
C ALA A 248 5.06 1.04 7.16
N LEU A 249 4.99 0.44 5.97
CA LEU A 249 6.15 0.26 5.09
C LEU A 249 6.56 1.56 4.37
N THR A 250 5.61 2.34 3.92
CA THR A 250 5.86 3.60 3.20
C THR A 250 6.26 4.73 4.15
N GLU A 251 5.91 4.62 5.43
CA GLU A 251 6.09 5.69 6.41
C GLU A 251 7.38 5.59 7.23
N VAL A 252 8.22 4.57 6.97
CA VAL A 252 9.50 4.39 7.67
C VAL A 252 10.35 5.65 7.67
N SER A 253 10.43 6.34 6.53
CA SER A 253 11.23 7.57 6.42
C SER A 253 10.74 8.71 7.31
N ALA A 254 9.43 8.83 7.52
CA ALA A 254 8.84 9.80 8.43
C ALA A 254 9.00 9.40 9.91
N CYS A 255 9.15 8.10 10.19
CA CYS A 255 9.28 7.55 11.55
C CYS A 255 10.72 7.45 12.05
N LEU A 256 11.73 7.66 11.17
CA LEU A 256 13.13 7.51 11.53
C LEU A 256 13.53 8.39 12.74
N GLY A 257 13.92 7.73 13.84
CA GLY A 257 14.34 8.41 15.06
C GLY A 257 13.25 9.18 15.81
N GLN A 258 11.99 9.03 15.42
CA GLN A 258 10.84 9.70 16.02
C GLN A 258 10.15 8.83 17.09
N ASP A 259 9.37 9.46 17.95
CA ASP A 259 8.45 8.77 18.85
C ASP A 259 7.14 8.49 18.08
N VAL A 260 6.79 7.21 17.89
CA VAL A 260 5.66 6.75 17.06
C VAL A 260 4.53 6.26 17.95
N TYR A 261 3.30 6.65 17.63
CA TYR A 261 2.09 6.20 18.30
C TYR A 261 1.22 5.40 17.34
N ILE A 262 0.85 4.17 17.73
CA ILE A 262 -0.01 3.29 16.93
C ILE A 262 -1.35 3.14 17.64
N VAL A 263 -2.42 3.52 16.97
CA VAL A 263 -3.78 3.42 17.51
C VAL A 263 -4.42 2.11 17.07
N GLY A 264 -4.67 1.22 18.02
CA GLY A 264 -5.31 -0.06 17.80
C GLY A 264 -4.75 -1.17 18.68
N GLY A 265 -5.52 -2.22 18.91
CA GLY A 265 -5.12 -3.36 19.75
C GLY A 265 -5.19 -4.71 19.03
N ALA A 266 -5.34 -4.75 17.70
CA ALA A 266 -5.40 -5.97 16.92
C ALA A 266 -4.05 -6.30 16.23
N ASN A 267 -3.98 -7.46 15.55
CA ASN A 267 -2.76 -7.97 14.94
C ASN A 267 -2.06 -6.95 14.03
N SER A 268 -2.80 -6.18 13.23
CA SER A 268 -2.19 -5.17 12.35
C SER A 268 -1.41 -4.09 13.11
N ALA A 269 -1.93 -3.66 14.26
CA ALA A 269 -1.23 -2.68 15.12
C ALA A 269 0.04 -3.29 15.72
N GLY A 270 -0.02 -4.54 16.18
CA GLY A 270 1.16 -5.24 16.70
C GLY A 270 2.23 -5.47 15.64
N GLN A 271 1.85 -5.89 14.45
CA GLN A 271 2.78 -6.07 13.32
C GLN A 271 3.45 -4.75 12.93
N ALA A 272 2.68 -3.66 12.87
CA ALA A 272 3.21 -2.33 12.62
C ALA A 272 4.19 -1.89 13.72
N ALA A 273 3.86 -2.15 14.99
CA ALA A 273 4.72 -1.81 16.12
C ALA A 273 6.07 -2.54 16.07
N VAL A 274 6.05 -3.86 15.87
CA VAL A 274 7.27 -4.67 15.73
C VAL A 274 8.10 -4.25 14.51
N PHE A 275 7.46 -3.87 13.43
CA PHE A 275 8.15 -3.39 12.23
C PHE A 275 8.79 -2.02 12.47
N LEU A 276 8.01 -1.04 12.93
CA LEU A 276 8.47 0.34 13.12
C LEU A 276 9.47 0.49 14.26
N SER A 277 9.45 -0.39 15.28
CA SER A 277 10.42 -0.35 16.38
C SER A 277 11.87 -0.46 15.94
N ARG A 278 12.13 -1.02 14.76
CA ARG A 278 13.47 -1.14 14.18
C ARG A 278 14.02 0.19 13.64
N HIS A 279 13.15 1.18 13.46
CA HIS A 279 13.46 2.44 12.79
C HIS A 279 13.16 3.65 13.67
N ALA A 280 12.11 3.56 14.49
CA ALA A 280 11.67 4.61 15.40
C ALA A 280 12.53 4.65 16.67
N LYS A 281 12.59 5.81 17.30
CA LYS A 281 13.20 5.96 18.63
C LYS A 281 12.39 5.22 19.69
N SER A 282 11.07 5.36 19.68
CA SER A 282 10.13 4.60 20.51
C SER A 282 8.83 4.34 19.77
N VAL A 283 8.12 3.27 20.16
CA VAL A 283 6.79 2.96 19.64
C VAL A 283 5.84 2.77 20.81
N THR A 284 4.72 3.48 20.81
CA THR A 284 3.67 3.33 21.82
C THR A 284 2.37 2.86 21.18
N ILE A 285 1.88 1.70 21.58
CA ILE A 285 0.58 1.19 21.14
C ILE A 285 -0.50 1.76 22.07
N LEU A 286 -1.46 2.48 21.51
CA LEU A 286 -2.61 3.04 22.21
C LEU A 286 -3.81 2.13 22.04
N VAL A 287 -4.27 1.52 23.13
CA VAL A 287 -5.37 0.54 23.14
C VAL A 287 -6.53 1.10 23.93
N ARG A 288 -7.70 1.24 23.30
CA ARG A 288 -8.91 1.70 23.96
C ARG A 288 -9.41 0.71 25.03
N GLY A 289 -9.20 -0.58 24.78
CA GLY A 289 -9.56 -1.64 25.73
C GLY A 289 -8.56 -1.79 26.88
N PRO A 290 -8.88 -2.66 27.85
CA PRO A 290 -8.04 -2.88 29.04
C PRO A 290 -6.80 -3.74 28.76
N SER A 291 -6.74 -4.45 27.63
CA SER A 291 -5.62 -5.33 27.29
C SER A 291 -5.51 -5.58 25.79
N LEU A 292 -4.42 -6.24 25.35
CA LEU A 292 -4.19 -6.69 23.97
C LEU A 292 -4.82 -8.06 23.70
N GLU A 293 -4.95 -8.91 24.71
CA GLU A 293 -5.35 -10.33 24.58
C GLU A 293 -6.75 -10.50 23.96
N ALA A 294 -7.60 -9.48 24.10
CA ALA A 294 -8.95 -9.50 23.54
C ALA A 294 -8.99 -9.53 22.00
N SER A 295 -7.94 -9.06 21.32
CA SER A 295 -7.95 -8.86 19.85
C SER A 295 -6.64 -9.13 19.15
N MET A 296 -5.56 -9.43 19.88
CA MET A 296 -4.23 -9.70 19.33
C MET A 296 -3.81 -11.14 19.61
N SER A 297 -3.19 -11.78 18.62
CA SER A 297 -2.66 -13.14 18.75
C SER A 297 -1.52 -13.19 19.76
N TYR A 298 -1.50 -14.25 20.56
CA TYR A 298 -0.54 -14.43 21.65
C TYR A 298 0.92 -14.36 21.21
N TYR A 299 1.28 -14.93 20.06
CA TYR A 299 2.66 -14.87 19.54
C TYR A 299 3.13 -13.44 19.32
N LEU A 300 2.22 -12.57 18.89
CA LEU A 300 2.52 -11.18 18.60
C LEU A 300 2.64 -10.34 19.88
N ILE A 301 1.81 -10.64 20.89
CA ILE A 301 1.94 -10.04 22.24
C ILE A 301 3.32 -10.35 22.80
N LYS A 302 3.76 -11.61 22.71
CA LYS A 302 5.10 -12.03 23.13
C LYS A 302 6.21 -11.26 22.39
N GLN A 303 6.09 -11.12 21.06
CA GLN A 303 7.06 -10.34 20.28
C GLN A 303 7.13 -8.88 20.74
N ILE A 304 5.99 -8.28 21.08
CA ILE A 304 5.92 -6.90 21.58
C ILE A 304 6.64 -6.78 22.95
N GLU A 305 6.40 -7.73 23.86
CA GLU A 305 7.03 -7.77 25.19
C GLU A 305 8.56 -7.89 25.11
N ASP A 306 9.07 -8.62 24.11
CA ASP A 306 10.52 -8.85 23.93
C ASP A 306 11.25 -7.64 23.30
N VAL A 307 10.53 -6.61 22.81
CA VAL A 307 11.12 -5.44 22.15
C VAL A 307 11.16 -4.24 23.10
N PRO A 308 12.34 -3.80 23.55
CA PRO A 308 12.50 -2.84 24.66
C PRO A 308 12.01 -1.43 24.37
N ASN A 309 11.93 -1.01 23.11
CA ASN A 309 11.44 0.31 22.71
C ASN A 309 9.96 0.33 22.30
N ILE A 310 9.22 -0.77 22.56
CA ILE A 310 7.76 -0.79 22.43
C ILE A 310 7.12 -0.67 23.81
N SER A 311 6.13 0.19 23.93
CA SER A 311 5.29 0.32 25.12
C SER A 311 3.81 0.20 24.75
N VAL A 312 2.97 -0.26 25.70
CA VAL A 312 1.53 -0.39 25.51
C VAL A 312 0.82 0.47 26.54
N ARG A 313 -0.07 1.34 26.07
CA ARG A 313 -0.98 2.13 26.92
C ARG A 313 -2.41 1.64 26.70
N THR A 314 -2.90 0.88 27.62
CA THR A 314 -4.29 0.41 27.65
C THR A 314 -5.23 1.50 28.16
N CYS A 315 -6.54 1.31 27.97
CA CYS A 315 -7.57 2.26 28.35
C CYS A 315 -7.26 3.69 27.85
N THR A 316 -6.66 3.82 26.67
CA THR A 316 -6.18 5.11 26.18
C THR A 316 -6.69 5.36 24.77
N GLU A 317 -7.20 6.56 24.55
CA GLU A 317 -7.65 7.03 23.23
C GLU A 317 -7.08 8.40 22.88
N VAL A 318 -6.93 8.66 21.58
CA VAL A 318 -6.56 9.97 21.06
C VAL A 318 -7.81 10.84 20.99
N ILE A 319 -7.76 12.01 21.60
CA ILE A 319 -8.86 12.97 21.59
C ILE A 319 -8.55 14.22 20.77
N GLU A 320 -7.29 14.47 20.43
CA GLU A 320 -6.88 15.59 19.59
C GLU A 320 -5.47 15.34 19.04
N ALA A 321 -5.23 15.77 17.80
CA ALA A 321 -3.90 15.89 17.20
C ALA A 321 -3.57 17.36 17.03
N ILE A 322 -2.36 17.76 17.42
CA ILE A 322 -1.92 19.14 17.48
C ILE A 322 -0.65 19.27 16.63
N GLY A 323 -0.63 20.30 15.77
CA GLY A 323 0.49 20.65 14.91
C GLY A 323 0.03 21.66 13.86
N GLU A 324 0.96 22.38 13.30
CA GLU A 324 0.71 23.36 12.25
C GLU A 324 1.05 22.80 10.87
N ASP A 325 2.32 22.58 10.62
CA ASP A 325 2.81 21.99 9.36
C ASP A 325 2.81 20.45 9.39
N HIS A 326 2.99 19.85 10.55
CA HIS A 326 3.02 18.41 10.78
C HIS A 326 2.56 18.09 12.22
N LEU A 327 2.35 16.81 12.50
CA LEU A 327 1.99 16.36 13.85
C LEU A 327 3.13 16.64 14.83
N GLU A 328 2.84 17.44 15.85
CA GLU A 328 3.78 17.80 16.91
C GLU A 328 3.46 17.10 18.22
N SER A 329 2.18 16.94 18.54
CA SER A 329 1.74 16.29 19.77
C SER A 329 0.34 15.68 19.66
N LEU A 330 0.04 14.75 20.57
CA LEU A 330 -1.26 14.12 20.74
C LEU A 330 -1.80 14.40 22.13
N ARG A 331 -3.08 14.78 22.21
CA ARG A 331 -3.79 14.78 23.48
C ARG A 331 -4.47 13.43 23.66
N LEU A 332 -4.20 12.80 24.77
CA LEU A 332 -4.70 11.46 25.10
C LEU A 332 -5.65 11.55 26.29
N ARG A 333 -6.65 10.67 26.30
CA ARG A 333 -7.55 10.48 27.43
C ARG A 333 -7.45 9.05 27.93
N ASN A 334 -7.36 8.89 29.25
CA ASN A 334 -7.51 7.57 29.85
C ASN A 334 -8.99 7.27 30.05
N THR A 335 -9.50 6.21 29.39
CA THR A 335 -10.93 5.87 29.40
C THR A 335 -11.39 5.20 30.71
N ALA A 336 -10.47 4.81 31.60
CA ALA A 336 -10.76 4.22 32.90
C ALA A 336 -10.84 5.26 34.02
N THR A 337 -10.09 6.37 33.89
CA THR A 337 -10.01 7.41 34.96
C THR A 337 -10.61 8.75 34.53
N GLY A 338 -10.89 8.96 33.27
CA GLY A 338 -11.46 10.19 32.70
C GLY A 338 -10.42 11.13 32.15
#